data_3c135b0f40b13ba8ef81c8f7754801e6
#
_entry.id   3c135b0f40b13ba8ef81c8f7754801e6
#
_cell.length_a   1.000
_cell.length_b   1.000
_cell.length_c   1.000
_cell.angle_alpha   90.00
_cell.angle_beta   90.00
_cell.angle_gamma   90.00
#
_symmetry.space_group_name_H-M   'P 1'
#
loop_
_entity.id
_entity.type
_entity.pdbx_description
1 polymer ?
#
loop_
_entity_poly.entity_id
_entity_poly.type
_entity_poly.pdbx_seq_one_letter_code
_entity_poly.pdbx_strand_id
1 'polypeptide(L)'
;MQTINRQLLLKRRQQLRVSGINALKDNQFLLQNAELDLLDRLKIITRDFDIAVHIGGYNGSFVKLMRQTKRAKHCFGIEASAMAAPDIVAGDEILPLKDNSVNLVTSSLNMQFINDLPGLMAQIKRCLKPDGLLAANLIGGTSLHELRESFLIAETELTDGASPRVLPFIDVQQMGSLLQRAGFALPVVDMDSLTVRYDHMFDLIKDLRAMGATNCLFSEHKPRPLTRAVIARAAQIYQQRFSHEDGRITAQFDIINIIGWSPHKSQQKPLERGSAKNKLADFL
;
A
#
# COMPACT_ATOMS: atom_id res chain seq x y z
N MET A 1 -17.09 9.62 1.52
CA MET A 1 -17.80 8.37 1.17
C MET A 1 -16.96 7.20 1.67
N GLN A 2 -17.54 6.29 2.45
CA GLN A 2 -16.80 5.15 2.98
C GLN A 2 -16.72 4.05 1.92
N THR A 3 -15.52 3.74 1.44
CA THR A 3 -15.27 2.68 0.44
C THR A 3 -14.85 1.36 1.11
N ILE A 4 -14.11 1.46 2.22
CA ILE A 4 -13.54 0.31 2.94
C ILE A 4 -14.27 0.11 4.27
N ASN A 5 -14.70 -1.11 4.54
CA ASN A 5 -15.19 -1.52 5.85
C ASN A 5 -14.00 -1.81 6.78
N ARG A 6 -13.55 -0.80 7.49
CA ARG A 6 -12.38 -0.86 8.39
C ARG A 6 -12.57 -1.87 9.53
N GLN A 7 -13.77 -1.98 10.07
CA GLN A 7 -14.06 -2.95 11.13
C GLN A 7 -13.90 -4.40 10.64
N LEU A 8 -14.39 -4.67 9.42
CA LEU A 8 -14.23 -5.99 8.80
C LEU A 8 -12.77 -6.31 8.54
N LEU A 9 -11.99 -5.34 8.04
CA LEU A 9 -10.54 -5.48 7.82
C LEU A 9 -9.81 -5.82 9.12
N LEU A 10 -10.04 -5.06 10.18
CA LEU A 10 -9.44 -5.29 11.50
C LEU A 10 -9.80 -6.67 12.06
N LYS A 11 -11.09 -7.05 12.02
CA LYS A 11 -11.56 -8.37 12.46
C LYS A 11 -10.82 -9.50 11.73
N ARG A 12 -10.65 -9.40 10.42
CA ARG A 12 -9.95 -10.42 9.61
C ARG A 12 -8.47 -10.50 9.97
N ARG A 13 -7.79 -9.37 10.09
CA ARG A 13 -6.39 -9.31 10.52
C ARG A 13 -6.19 -9.88 11.93
N GLN A 14 -7.13 -9.62 12.86
CA GLN A 14 -7.11 -10.23 14.20
C GLN A 14 -7.30 -11.74 14.15
N GLN A 15 -8.26 -12.25 13.37
CA GLN A 15 -8.50 -13.69 13.20
C GLN A 15 -7.26 -14.43 12.68
N LEU A 16 -6.52 -13.84 11.73
CA LEU A 16 -5.28 -14.41 11.23
C LEU A 16 -4.22 -14.58 12.33
N ARG A 17 -4.15 -13.66 13.28
CA ARG A 17 -3.22 -13.74 14.39
C ARG A 17 -3.61 -14.79 15.43
N VAL A 18 -4.91 -14.85 15.77
CA VAL A 18 -5.43 -15.83 16.76
C VAL A 18 -5.29 -17.25 16.26
N SER A 19 -5.45 -17.50 14.97
CA SER A 19 -5.35 -18.83 14.39
C SER A 19 -3.94 -19.42 14.41
N GLY A 20 -2.95 -18.71 14.99
CA GLY A 20 -1.58 -19.21 15.18
C GLY A 20 -0.90 -19.58 13.87
N ILE A 21 -1.42 -19.06 12.76
CA ILE A 21 -0.94 -19.40 11.44
C ILE A 21 0.49 -18.88 11.35
N ASN A 22 1.47 -19.76 11.57
CA ASN A 22 2.84 -19.63 11.10
C ASN A 22 2.90 -19.39 9.57
N ALA A 23 1.78 -19.64 8.87
CA ALA A 23 1.51 -19.24 7.50
C ALA A 23 1.78 -17.74 7.21
N LEU A 24 1.82 -16.89 8.23
CA LEU A 24 2.21 -15.49 8.07
C LEU A 24 3.66 -15.32 7.63
N LYS A 25 4.57 -16.26 7.91
CA LYS A 25 5.98 -16.11 7.50
C LYS A 25 6.20 -16.46 6.03
N ASP A 26 5.54 -17.51 5.53
CA ASP A 26 5.79 -18.02 4.18
C ASP A 26 4.93 -17.34 3.11
N ASN A 27 3.76 -16.76 3.48
CA ASN A 27 2.82 -16.16 2.55
C ASN A 27 2.80 -14.62 2.59
N GLN A 28 3.81 -13.97 3.17
CA GLN A 28 3.93 -12.50 3.21
C GLN A 28 5.00 -11.97 2.26
N PHE A 29 5.32 -12.72 1.22
CA PHE A 29 6.37 -12.33 0.27
C PHE A 29 6.16 -10.92 -0.30
N LEU A 30 4.92 -10.54 -0.60
CA LEU A 30 4.60 -9.24 -1.16
C LEU A 30 4.91 -8.11 -0.17
N LEU A 31 4.51 -8.28 1.10
CA LEU A 31 4.82 -7.31 2.15
C LEU A 31 6.33 -7.25 2.41
N GLN A 32 7.00 -8.40 2.48
CA GLN A 32 8.45 -8.45 2.68
C GLN A 32 9.20 -7.75 1.54
N ASN A 33 8.83 -8.00 0.29
CA ASN A 33 9.42 -7.33 -0.85
C ASN A 33 9.20 -5.81 -0.80
N ALA A 34 7.97 -5.37 -0.50
CA ALA A 34 7.65 -3.96 -0.37
C ALA A 34 8.40 -3.28 0.78
N GLU A 35 8.58 -3.97 1.92
CA GLU A 35 9.34 -3.46 3.07
C GLU A 35 10.84 -3.37 2.76
N LEU A 36 11.41 -4.34 2.06
CA LEU A 36 12.82 -4.33 1.65
C LEU A 36 13.09 -3.23 0.62
N ASP A 37 12.23 -3.08 -0.39
CA ASP A 37 12.35 -2.00 -1.36
C ASP A 37 12.24 -0.63 -0.68
N LEU A 38 11.28 -0.44 0.22
CA LEU A 38 11.15 0.80 0.97
C LEU A 38 12.41 1.10 1.79
N LEU A 39 13.00 0.08 2.41
CA LEU A 39 14.26 0.22 3.15
C LEU A 39 15.42 0.59 2.22
N ASP A 40 15.52 -0.03 1.04
CA ASP A 40 16.57 0.26 0.07
C ASP A 40 16.46 1.69 -0.46
N ARG A 41 15.25 2.17 -0.73
CA ARG A 41 15.00 3.58 -1.05
C ARG A 41 15.43 4.53 0.09
N LEU A 42 15.20 4.16 1.33
CA LEU A 42 15.67 4.95 2.48
C LEU A 42 17.20 4.93 2.62
N LYS A 43 17.91 3.88 2.19
CA LYS A 43 19.39 3.83 2.23
C LYS A 43 20.05 4.84 1.30
N ILE A 44 19.41 5.19 0.19
CA ILE A 44 19.92 6.18 -0.76
C ILE A 44 19.90 7.59 -0.15
N ILE A 45 19.02 7.84 0.81
CA ILE A 45 18.89 9.12 1.49
C ILE A 45 20.03 9.24 2.51
N THR A 46 20.86 10.25 2.37
CA THR A 46 22.07 10.45 3.22
C THR A 46 21.78 10.99 4.61
N ARG A 47 20.51 11.37 4.89
CA ARG A 47 20.10 11.93 6.18
C ARG A 47 19.78 10.87 7.21
N ASP A 48 20.15 11.16 8.45
CA ASP A 48 19.70 10.39 9.61
C ASP A 48 18.40 11.00 10.19
N PHE A 49 17.56 10.14 10.75
CA PHE A 49 16.28 10.54 11.32
C PHE A 49 16.32 10.37 12.84
N ASP A 50 15.92 11.41 13.61
CA ASP A 50 15.80 11.27 15.06
C ASP A 50 14.60 10.40 15.42
N ILE A 51 13.41 10.75 14.89
CA ILE A 51 12.16 10.08 15.19
C ILE A 51 11.50 9.64 13.88
N ALA A 52 11.32 8.34 13.74
CA ALA A 52 10.56 7.71 12.66
C ALA A 52 9.27 7.10 13.20
N VAL A 53 8.21 7.19 12.41
CA VAL A 53 6.93 6.54 12.70
C VAL A 53 6.52 5.68 11.50
N HIS A 54 6.16 4.43 11.76
CA HIS A 54 5.59 3.54 10.75
C HIS A 54 4.09 3.36 11.00
N ILE A 55 3.28 3.58 9.96
CA ILE A 55 1.82 3.54 10.04
C ILE A 55 1.30 2.26 9.39
N GLY A 56 0.52 1.47 10.13
CA GLY A 56 -0.24 0.35 9.58
C GLY A 56 0.58 -0.91 9.32
N GLY A 57 1.68 -1.10 9.97
CA GLY A 57 2.51 -2.31 9.85
C GLY A 57 1.98 -3.47 10.69
N TYR A 58 0.81 -3.99 10.37
CA TYR A 58 0.02 -4.94 11.18
C TYR A 58 0.78 -6.15 11.79
N ASN A 59 1.99 -6.43 11.37
CA ASN A 59 2.86 -7.49 11.94
C ASN A 59 4.12 -6.92 12.65
N GLY A 60 4.38 -5.61 12.53
CA GLY A 60 5.53 -4.95 13.14
C GLY A 60 6.90 -5.30 12.52
N SER A 61 6.93 -5.95 11.35
CA SER A 61 8.16 -6.38 10.66
C SER A 61 9.03 -5.18 10.28
N PHE A 62 8.46 -4.17 9.64
CA PHE A 62 9.20 -3.00 9.19
C PHE A 62 9.82 -2.19 10.35
N VAL A 63 9.09 -2.04 11.46
CA VAL A 63 9.61 -1.36 12.65
C VAL A 63 10.85 -2.09 13.21
N LYS A 64 10.82 -3.42 13.25
CA LYS A 64 11.97 -4.24 13.66
C LYS A 64 13.15 -4.05 12.71
N LEU A 65 12.88 -4.08 11.40
CA LEU A 65 13.87 -3.88 10.36
C LEU A 65 14.52 -2.48 10.46
N MET A 66 13.72 -1.43 10.64
CA MET A 66 14.20 -0.06 10.83
C MET A 66 15.09 0.08 12.09
N ARG A 67 14.72 -0.57 13.20
CA ARG A 67 15.52 -0.56 14.42
C ARG A 67 16.87 -1.27 14.25
N GLN A 68 16.92 -2.34 13.45
CA GLN A 68 18.16 -3.07 13.14
C GLN A 68 19.11 -2.24 12.28
N THR A 69 18.58 -1.48 11.33
CA THR A 69 19.41 -0.67 10.42
C THR A 69 19.94 0.63 11.02
N LYS A 70 19.42 1.02 12.18
CA LYS A 70 19.79 2.27 12.88
C LYS A 70 19.59 3.54 12.03
N ARG A 71 18.73 3.49 11.01
CA ARG A 71 18.41 4.65 10.15
C ARG A 71 17.62 5.73 10.88
N ALA A 72 17.02 5.39 12.00
CA ALA A 72 16.39 6.33 12.92
C ALA A 72 16.85 6.05 14.34
N LYS A 73 17.06 7.08 15.16
CA LYS A 73 17.39 6.91 16.57
C LYS A 73 16.26 6.24 17.33
N HIS A 74 15.03 6.67 17.03
CA HIS A 74 13.81 6.10 17.59
C HIS A 74 12.84 5.78 16.45
N CYS A 75 12.29 4.56 16.43
CA CYS A 75 11.28 4.13 15.47
C CYS A 75 10.09 3.55 16.21
N PHE A 76 8.89 4.09 15.95
CA PHE A 76 7.62 3.71 16.58
C PHE A 76 6.65 3.20 15.53
N GLY A 77 5.92 2.11 15.87
CA GLY A 77 4.82 1.59 15.06
C GLY A 77 3.48 2.08 15.57
N ILE A 78 2.64 2.61 14.70
CA ILE A 78 1.23 2.91 14.96
C ILE A 78 0.37 1.86 14.26
N GLU A 79 -0.51 1.20 15.01
CA GLU A 79 -1.39 0.17 14.48
C GLU A 79 -2.75 0.22 15.19
N ALA A 80 -3.82 0.00 14.44
CA ALA A 80 -5.18 0.01 14.98
C ALA A 80 -5.49 -1.19 15.90
N SER A 81 -4.71 -2.27 15.80
CA SER A 81 -4.89 -3.48 16.61
C SER A 81 -3.81 -3.62 17.67
N ALA A 82 -4.20 -3.62 18.95
CA ALA A 82 -3.31 -3.94 20.06
C ALA A 82 -2.65 -5.33 19.94
N MET A 83 -3.28 -6.27 19.24
CA MET A 83 -2.73 -7.62 19.00
C MET A 83 -1.45 -7.60 18.17
N ALA A 84 -1.17 -6.51 17.46
CA ALA A 84 0.10 -6.30 16.75
C ALA A 84 1.25 -6.00 17.71
N ALA A 85 0.96 -5.77 19.00
CA ALA A 85 1.90 -5.24 19.97
C ALA A 85 2.68 -4.02 19.41
N PRO A 86 1.98 -3.03 18.84
CA PRO A 86 2.62 -1.82 18.35
C PRO A 86 3.09 -0.96 19.54
N ASP A 87 3.96 0.01 19.26
CA ASP A 87 4.34 0.99 20.26
C ASP A 87 3.17 1.93 20.60
N ILE A 88 2.31 2.21 19.63
CA ILE A 88 1.14 3.07 19.78
C ILE A 88 -0.08 2.38 19.16
N VAL A 89 -1.12 2.19 19.95
CA VAL A 89 -2.42 1.71 19.48
C VAL A 89 -3.29 2.90 19.09
N ALA A 90 -3.49 3.10 17.80
CA ALA A 90 -4.34 4.16 17.27
C ALA A 90 -4.84 3.82 15.88
N GLY A 91 -5.97 4.42 15.48
CA GLY A 91 -6.43 4.32 14.10
C GLY A 91 -5.43 4.93 13.13
N ASP A 92 -5.23 4.28 12.00
CA ASP A 92 -4.32 4.73 10.95
C ASP A 92 -4.91 5.84 10.05
N GLU A 93 -6.16 6.24 10.27
CA GLU A 93 -6.80 7.41 9.65
C GLU A 93 -6.75 8.67 10.52
N ILE A 94 -6.45 8.53 11.82
CA ILE A 94 -6.29 9.66 12.76
C ILE A 94 -4.99 9.46 13.53
N LEU A 95 -4.00 10.28 13.19
CA LEU A 95 -2.66 10.15 13.77
C LEU A 95 -2.56 10.89 15.11
N PRO A 96 -2.25 10.20 16.23
CA PRO A 96 -2.07 10.81 17.56
C PRO A 96 -0.68 11.45 17.70
N LEU A 97 -0.28 12.22 16.69
CA LEU A 97 1.04 12.84 16.64
C LEU A 97 0.91 14.36 16.69
N LYS A 98 1.80 14.97 17.46
CA LYS A 98 1.92 16.43 17.54
C LYS A 98 2.46 17.00 16.24
N ASP A 99 2.10 18.23 15.93
CA ASP A 99 2.62 18.99 14.79
C ASP A 99 4.15 19.13 14.89
N ASN A 100 4.83 19.01 13.73
CA ASN A 100 6.28 19.15 13.62
C ASN A 100 7.07 18.31 14.64
N SER A 101 6.66 17.06 14.86
CA SER A 101 7.26 16.21 15.91
C SER A 101 8.13 15.08 15.36
N VAL A 102 7.89 14.63 14.14
CA VAL A 102 8.59 13.47 13.55
C VAL A 102 9.42 13.84 12.31
N ASN A 103 10.51 13.10 12.08
CA ASN A 103 11.42 13.35 10.97
C ASN A 103 11.13 12.45 9.77
N LEU A 104 10.58 11.26 10.02
CA LEU A 104 10.25 10.27 9.01
C LEU A 104 8.90 9.64 9.31
N VAL A 105 8.05 9.57 8.32
CA VAL A 105 6.83 8.75 8.33
C VAL A 105 6.96 7.71 7.24
N THR A 106 6.71 6.45 7.58
CA THR A 106 6.71 5.32 6.64
C THR A 106 5.40 4.54 6.71
N SER A 107 5.05 3.85 5.62
CA SER A 107 3.92 2.91 5.59
C SER A 107 4.16 1.87 4.50
N SER A 108 3.85 0.61 4.78
CA SER A 108 4.01 -0.48 3.80
C SER A 108 2.68 -1.20 3.59
N LEU A 109 2.21 -1.22 2.34
CA LEU A 109 1.01 -1.91 1.86
C LEU A 109 -0.22 -1.76 2.78
N ASN A 110 -0.43 -0.54 3.32
CA ASN A 110 -1.57 -0.24 4.18
C ASN A 110 -2.46 0.88 3.64
N MET A 111 -1.90 1.84 2.91
CA MET A 111 -2.63 3.05 2.50
C MET A 111 -3.78 2.78 1.52
N GLN A 112 -3.77 1.67 0.78
CA GLN A 112 -4.89 1.23 -0.06
C GLN A 112 -6.18 0.90 0.72
N PHE A 113 -6.10 0.78 2.04
CA PHE A 113 -7.24 0.51 2.91
C PHE A 113 -7.77 1.77 3.63
N ILE A 114 -7.25 2.93 3.34
CA ILE A 114 -7.63 4.20 3.97
C ILE A 114 -8.78 4.85 3.20
N ASN A 115 -9.87 5.20 3.90
CA ASN A 115 -11.02 5.86 3.29
C ASN A 115 -10.74 7.33 2.96
N ASP A 116 -10.10 8.06 3.86
CA ASP A 116 -9.71 9.46 3.68
C ASP A 116 -8.19 9.57 3.47
N LEU A 117 -7.71 9.11 2.33
CA LEU A 117 -6.30 9.23 1.97
C LEU A 117 -5.82 10.70 1.87
N PRO A 118 -6.61 11.65 1.33
CA PRO A 118 -6.26 13.06 1.38
C PRO A 118 -6.09 13.60 2.80
N GLY A 119 -6.99 13.26 3.70
CA GLY A 119 -6.92 13.65 5.11
C GLY A 119 -5.71 13.04 5.81
N LEU A 120 -5.37 11.78 5.53
CA LEU A 120 -4.15 11.15 6.03
C LEU A 120 -2.89 11.86 5.54
N MET A 121 -2.81 12.21 4.24
CA MET A 121 -1.66 12.96 3.69
C MET A 121 -1.48 14.32 4.37
N ALA A 122 -2.57 15.05 4.61
CA ALA A 122 -2.54 16.32 5.32
C ALA A 122 -2.05 16.14 6.78
N GLN A 123 -2.50 15.11 7.48
CA GLN A 123 -2.05 14.81 8.85
C GLN A 123 -0.57 14.43 8.88
N ILE A 124 -0.11 13.59 7.96
CA ILE A 124 1.32 13.22 7.84
C ILE A 124 2.16 14.48 7.63
N LYS A 125 1.78 15.33 6.67
CA LYS A 125 2.49 16.58 6.40
C LYS A 125 2.55 17.49 7.64
N ARG A 126 1.45 17.60 8.40
CA ARG A 126 1.37 18.38 9.64
C ARG A 126 2.32 17.85 10.72
N CYS A 127 2.40 16.52 10.88
CA CYS A 127 3.24 15.90 11.92
C CYS A 127 4.73 15.94 11.56
N LEU A 128 5.08 15.99 10.29
CA LEU A 128 6.47 16.05 9.84
C LEU A 128 7.09 17.40 10.20
N LYS A 129 8.31 17.35 10.76
CA LYS A 129 9.14 18.55 10.92
C LYS A 129 9.45 19.14 9.54
N PRO A 130 9.81 20.45 9.47
CA PRO A 130 10.36 20.99 8.24
C PRO A 130 11.51 20.13 7.74
N ASP A 131 11.52 19.81 6.43
CA ASP A 131 12.46 18.89 5.81
C ASP A 131 12.36 17.43 6.28
N GLY A 132 11.25 17.05 6.91
CA GLY A 132 10.91 15.67 7.23
C GLY A 132 10.39 14.93 5.99
N LEU A 133 10.49 13.61 6.02
CA LEU A 133 10.23 12.73 4.90
C LEU A 133 9.00 11.86 5.11
N LEU A 134 8.17 11.74 4.09
CA LEU A 134 7.23 10.65 3.88
C LEU A 134 7.84 9.68 2.87
N ALA A 135 7.93 8.39 3.22
CA ALA A 135 8.30 7.32 2.29
C ALA A 135 7.36 6.13 2.51
N ALA A 136 6.56 5.77 1.52
CA ALA A 136 5.59 4.70 1.68
C ALA A 136 5.35 3.96 0.37
N ASN A 137 4.74 2.79 0.47
CA ASN A 137 4.22 2.06 -0.67
C ASN A 137 2.81 1.53 -0.41
N LEU A 138 2.07 1.34 -1.50
CA LEU A 138 0.71 0.83 -1.47
C LEU A 138 0.40 0.05 -2.74
N ILE A 139 -0.58 -0.84 -2.67
CA ILE A 139 -1.12 -1.50 -3.86
C ILE A 139 -1.93 -0.47 -4.66
N GLY A 140 -1.64 -0.39 -5.96
CA GLY A 140 -2.25 0.57 -6.87
C GLY A 140 -2.49 0.01 -8.26
N GLY A 141 -2.68 0.91 -9.20
CA GLY A 141 -2.77 0.59 -10.63
C GLY A 141 -3.85 -0.41 -10.99
N THR A 142 -3.46 -1.35 -11.82
CA THR A 142 -4.32 -2.41 -12.34
C THR A 142 -4.21 -3.73 -11.55
N SER A 143 -3.68 -3.69 -10.34
CA SER A 143 -3.50 -4.88 -9.49
C SER A 143 -4.73 -5.78 -9.47
N LEU A 144 -4.49 -7.10 -9.61
CA LEU A 144 -5.53 -8.15 -9.60
C LEU A 144 -6.64 -7.93 -10.64
N HIS A 145 -6.31 -7.30 -11.77
CA HIS A 145 -7.29 -7.10 -12.85
C HIS A 145 -7.81 -8.44 -13.38
N GLU A 146 -6.97 -9.47 -13.42
CA GLU A 146 -7.33 -10.81 -13.84
C GLU A 146 -8.42 -11.43 -12.95
N LEU A 147 -8.24 -11.29 -11.63
CA LEU A 147 -9.21 -11.75 -10.65
C LEU A 147 -10.51 -10.96 -10.74
N ARG A 148 -10.40 -9.63 -10.89
CA ARG A 148 -11.56 -8.73 -11.04
C ARG A 148 -12.39 -9.08 -12.26
N GLU A 149 -11.74 -9.26 -13.42
CA GLU A 149 -12.39 -9.57 -14.68
C GLU A 149 -13.03 -10.96 -14.66
N SER A 150 -12.34 -11.96 -14.10
CA SER A 150 -12.86 -13.33 -13.99
C SER A 150 -14.15 -13.40 -13.16
N PHE A 151 -14.19 -12.69 -12.01
CA PHE A 151 -15.41 -12.61 -11.21
C PHE A 151 -16.50 -11.81 -11.90
N LEU A 152 -16.17 -10.70 -12.55
CA LEU A 152 -17.15 -9.88 -13.26
C LEU A 152 -17.87 -10.68 -14.34
N ILE A 153 -17.14 -11.40 -15.17
CA ILE A 153 -17.70 -12.24 -16.25
C ILE A 153 -18.54 -13.36 -15.65
N ALA A 154 -18.01 -14.09 -14.65
CA ALA A 154 -18.73 -15.21 -14.04
C ALA A 154 -20.06 -14.79 -13.39
N GLU A 155 -20.10 -13.65 -12.71
CA GLU A 155 -21.32 -13.13 -12.12
C GLU A 155 -22.32 -12.64 -13.19
N THR A 156 -21.84 -11.98 -14.24
CA THR A 156 -22.68 -11.52 -15.35
C THR A 156 -23.32 -12.70 -16.09
N GLU A 157 -22.61 -13.82 -16.23
CA GLU A 157 -23.15 -15.02 -16.88
C GLU A 157 -24.17 -15.79 -16.01
N LEU A 158 -23.97 -15.80 -14.71
CA LEU A 158 -24.73 -16.69 -13.80
C LEU A 158 -25.73 -15.98 -12.89
N THR A 159 -25.71 -14.65 -12.87
CA THR A 159 -26.59 -13.86 -12.00
C THR A 159 -27.06 -12.59 -12.71
N ASP A 160 -28.10 -11.92 -12.15
CA ASP A 160 -28.64 -10.67 -12.70
C ASP A 160 -27.76 -9.44 -12.40
N GLY A 161 -26.45 -9.56 -12.44
CA GLY A 161 -25.51 -8.46 -12.22
C GLY A 161 -24.32 -8.86 -11.39
N ALA A 162 -23.31 -8.01 -11.32
CA ALA A 162 -22.05 -8.25 -10.65
C ALA A 162 -21.87 -7.39 -9.40
N SER A 163 -21.14 -7.93 -8.42
CA SER A 163 -20.69 -7.20 -7.23
C SER A 163 -19.17 -6.97 -7.30
N PRO A 164 -18.67 -5.82 -6.79
CA PRO A 164 -17.23 -5.60 -6.72
C PRO A 164 -16.55 -6.64 -5.82
N ARG A 165 -15.64 -7.44 -6.37
CA ARG A 165 -14.92 -8.49 -5.62
C ARG A 165 -13.48 -8.13 -5.31
N VAL A 166 -12.91 -7.17 -6.04
CA VAL A 166 -11.56 -6.64 -5.85
C VAL A 166 -11.67 -5.14 -5.56
N LEU A 167 -10.82 -4.64 -4.66
CA LEU A 167 -10.77 -3.23 -4.30
C LEU A 167 -10.46 -2.35 -5.51
N PRO A 168 -11.03 -1.15 -5.61
CA PRO A 168 -10.53 -0.13 -6.51
C PRO A 168 -9.19 0.41 -5.97
N PHE A 169 -8.21 0.56 -6.84
CA PHE A 169 -6.91 1.07 -6.48
C PHE A 169 -6.66 2.44 -7.11
N ILE A 170 -5.88 3.25 -6.44
CA ILE A 170 -5.40 4.54 -6.96
C ILE A 170 -4.33 4.31 -8.02
N ASP A 171 -4.24 5.18 -9.01
CA ASP A 171 -3.15 5.16 -9.99
C ASP A 171 -2.01 6.12 -9.61
N VAL A 172 -0.88 6.02 -10.34
CA VAL A 172 0.34 6.82 -10.13
C VAL A 172 0.06 8.32 -10.27
N GLN A 173 -0.72 8.71 -11.28
CA GLN A 173 -1.01 10.11 -11.58
C GLN A 173 -1.88 10.74 -10.51
N GLN A 174 -2.90 10.00 -10.06
CA GLN A 174 -3.77 10.43 -8.97
C GLN A 174 -2.98 10.58 -7.66
N MET A 175 -2.07 9.62 -7.38
CA MET A 175 -1.24 9.67 -6.17
C MET A 175 -0.27 10.85 -6.21
N GLY A 176 0.37 11.13 -7.34
CA GLY A 176 1.23 12.29 -7.53
C GLY A 176 0.47 13.61 -7.33
N SER A 177 -0.71 13.72 -7.91
CA SER A 177 -1.60 14.88 -7.73
C SER A 177 -2.03 15.06 -6.27
N LEU A 178 -2.24 13.95 -5.56
CA LEU A 178 -2.60 13.97 -4.14
C LEU A 178 -1.47 14.51 -3.27
N LEU A 179 -0.22 14.06 -3.47
CA LEU A 179 0.94 14.58 -2.74
C LEU A 179 1.14 16.08 -2.97
N GLN A 180 1.00 16.54 -4.21
CA GLN A 180 1.09 17.96 -4.55
C GLN A 180 0.01 18.79 -3.84
N ARG A 181 -1.25 18.35 -3.88
CA ARG A 181 -2.36 19.01 -3.18
C ARG A 181 -2.20 19.02 -1.67
N ALA A 182 -1.62 17.96 -1.09
CA ALA A 182 -1.30 17.91 0.32
C ALA A 182 -0.13 18.84 0.71
N GLY A 183 0.57 19.43 -0.28
CA GLY A 183 1.64 20.41 -0.07
C GLY A 183 2.99 19.79 0.27
N PHE A 184 3.25 18.56 -0.16
CA PHE A 184 4.59 17.97 -0.11
C PHE A 184 5.50 18.63 -1.15
N ALA A 185 6.74 18.88 -0.78
CA ALA A 185 7.81 19.29 -1.70
C ALA A 185 8.50 18.08 -2.30
N LEU A 186 9.02 18.24 -3.52
CA LEU A 186 9.79 17.22 -4.25
C LEU A 186 9.06 15.85 -4.28
N PRO A 187 7.76 15.81 -4.62
CA PRO A 187 7.02 14.55 -4.64
C PRO A 187 7.55 13.65 -5.76
N VAL A 188 7.84 12.40 -5.42
CA VAL A 188 8.19 11.35 -6.38
C VAL A 188 7.18 10.22 -6.21
N VAL A 189 6.62 9.77 -7.31
CA VAL A 189 5.73 8.60 -7.36
C VAL A 189 6.18 7.73 -8.52
N ASP A 190 6.49 6.49 -8.23
CA ASP A 190 6.80 5.46 -9.22
C ASP A 190 6.00 4.19 -8.96
N MET A 191 6.03 3.24 -9.89
CA MET A 191 5.29 2.00 -9.79
C MET A 191 6.13 0.83 -10.27
N ASP A 192 6.19 -0.20 -9.45
CA ASP A 192 6.79 -1.48 -9.78
C ASP A 192 5.69 -2.52 -9.96
N SER A 193 5.70 -3.23 -11.10
CA SER A 193 4.75 -4.30 -11.38
C SER A 193 5.36 -5.66 -11.15
N LEU A 194 4.75 -6.44 -10.27
CA LEU A 194 5.14 -7.81 -9.95
C LEU A 194 4.12 -8.77 -10.53
N THR A 195 4.57 -9.71 -11.36
CA THR A 195 3.75 -10.81 -11.86
C THR A 195 4.05 -12.08 -11.06
N VAL A 196 3.07 -12.57 -10.34
CA VAL A 196 3.16 -13.80 -9.56
C VAL A 196 2.41 -14.91 -10.27
N ARG A 197 2.97 -16.12 -10.29
CA ARG A 197 2.35 -17.29 -10.90
C ARG A 197 1.81 -18.23 -9.85
N TYR A 198 0.59 -18.73 -10.07
CA TYR A 198 -0.10 -19.68 -9.21
C TYR A 198 -0.57 -20.89 -10.01
N ASP A 199 -0.65 -22.05 -9.39
CA ASP A 199 -1.20 -23.23 -10.06
C ASP A 199 -2.69 -23.04 -10.36
N HIS A 200 -3.42 -22.35 -9.45
CA HIS A 200 -4.84 -22.01 -9.66
C HIS A 200 -5.29 -20.79 -8.85
N MET A 201 -6.45 -20.26 -9.24
CA MET A 201 -7.07 -19.09 -8.59
C MET A 201 -7.23 -19.28 -7.05
N PHE A 202 -7.39 -20.51 -6.57
CA PHE A 202 -7.57 -20.78 -5.14
C PHE A 202 -6.29 -20.54 -4.34
N ASP A 203 -5.11 -20.75 -4.94
CA ASP A 203 -3.83 -20.48 -4.29
C ASP A 203 -3.60 -18.98 -4.15
N LEU A 204 -3.92 -18.20 -5.19
CA LEU A 204 -3.97 -16.74 -5.08
C LEU A 204 -4.91 -16.27 -3.97
N ILE A 205 -6.14 -16.82 -3.90
CA ILE A 205 -7.10 -16.45 -2.85
C ILE A 205 -6.60 -16.84 -1.46
N LYS A 206 -5.88 -17.96 -1.34
CA LYS A 206 -5.26 -18.41 -0.09
C LYS A 206 -4.19 -17.40 0.38
N ASP A 207 -3.34 -16.94 -0.53
CA ASP A 207 -2.33 -15.92 -0.25
C ASP A 207 -2.95 -14.59 0.14
N LEU A 208 -3.95 -14.11 -0.61
CA LEU A 208 -4.68 -12.90 -0.26
C LEU A 208 -5.33 -12.98 1.13
N ARG A 209 -5.83 -14.15 1.53
CA ARG A 209 -6.33 -14.38 2.89
C ARG A 209 -5.22 -14.33 3.92
N ALA A 210 -4.08 -14.97 3.66
CA ALA A 210 -2.94 -14.98 4.57
C ALA A 210 -2.33 -13.57 4.77
N MET A 211 -2.40 -12.72 3.74
CA MET A 211 -2.02 -11.31 3.81
C MET A 211 -3.07 -10.40 4.46
N GLY A 212 -4.25 -10.91 4.83
CA GLY A 212 -5.36 -10.10 5.33
C GLY A 212 -5.94 -9.12 4.29
N ALA A 213 -5.70 -9.39 3.01
CA ALA A 213 -6.04 -8.51 1.88
C ALA A 213 -7.30 -8.96 1.12
N THR A 214 -8.18 -9.73 1.75
CA THR A 214 -9.46 -10.11 1.14
C THR A 214 -10.41 -8.94 1.05
N ASN A 215 -11.38 -9.03 0.12
CA ASN A 215 -12.37 -7.97 -0.14
C ASN A 215 -13.02 -7.44 1.14
N CYS A 216 -12.74 -6.19 1.47
CA CYS A 216 -13.31 -5.45 2.61
C CYS A 216 -14.06 -4.19 2.15
N LEU A 217 -14.62 -4.20 0.94
CA LEU A 217 -15.45 -3.11 0.46
C LEU A 217 -16.67 -2.89 1.37
N PHE A 218 -16.93 -1.62 1.62
CA PHE A 218 -18.16 -1.20 2.26
C PHE A 218 -19.31 -1.29 1.26
N SER A 219 -20.43 -1.81 1.68
CA SER A 219 -21.66 -1.82 0.90
C SER A 219 -22.82 -1.45 1.80
N GLU A 220 -23.61 -0.47 1.39
CA GLU A 220 -24.86 -0.10 2.08
C GLU A 220 -25.89 -1.22 2.00
N HIS A 221 -25.85 -2.01 0.96
CA HIS A 221 -26.72 -3.17 0.76
C HIS A 221 -25.94 -4.45 1.03
N LYS A 222 -26.63 -5.46 1.50
CA LYS A 222 -26.03 -6.78 1.71
C LYS A 222 -25.43 -7.28 0.38
N PRO A 223 -24.11 -7.52 0.31
CA PRO A 223 -23.50 -7.97 -0.94
C PRO A 223 -24.10 -9.31 -1.35
N ARG A 224 -24.24 -9.52 -2.66
CA ARG A 224 -24.71 -10.80 -3.19
C ARG A 224 -23.82 -11.93 -2.69
N PRO A 225 -24.39 -13.04 -2.21
CA PRO A 225 -23.59 -14.17 -1.76
C PRO A 225 -22.77 -14.74 -2.91
N LEU A 226 -21.52 -15.05 -2.64
CA LEU A 226 -20.64 -15.69 -3.60
C LEU A 226 -20.95 -17.20 -3.61
N THR A 227 -21.67 -17.64 -4.63
CA THR A 227 -22.06 -19.06 -4.78
C THR A 227 -20.90 -19.93 -5.26
N ARG A 228 -20.97 -21.24 -5.00
CA ARG A 228 -19.98 -22.19 -5.51
C ARG A 228 -19.92 -22.19 -7.04
N ALA A 229 -21.05 -22.02 -7.72
CA ALA A 229 -21.12 -21.96 -9.17
C ALA A 229 -20.33 -20.76 -9.73
N VAL A 230 -20.53 -19.56 -9.16
CA VAL A 230 -19.81 -18.35 -9.53
C VAL A 230 -18.31 -18.52 -9.31
N ILE A 231 -17.89 -19.08 -8.17
CA ILE A 231 -16.46 -19.31 -7.90
C ILE A 231 -15.84 -20.28 -8.90
N ALA A 232 -16.52 -21.39 -9.18
CA ALA A 232 -16.06 -22.40 -10.15
C ALA A 232 -15.94 -21.80 -11.56
N ARG A 233 -16.95 -21.01 -11.97
CA ARG A 233 -16.94 -20.35 -13.28
C ARG A 233 -15.83 -19.30 -13.36
N ALA A 234 -15.64 -18.49 -12.34
CA ALA A 234 -14.55 -17.52 -12.27
C ALA A 234 -13.16 -18.19 -12.37
N ALA A 235 -12.98 -19.34 -11.71
CA ALA A 235 -11.73 -20.11 -11.82
C ALA A 235 -11.49 -20.63 -13.23
N GLN A 236 -12.53 -21.11 -13.93
CA GLN A 236 -12.42 -21.52 -15.34
C GLN A 236 -12.05 -20.36 -16.25
N ILE A 237 -12.71 -19.21 -16.09
CA ILE A 237 -12.42 -18.01 -16.88
C ILE A 237 -10.98 -17.54 -16.63
N TYR A 238 -10.57 -17.53 -15.36
CA TYR A 238 -9.21 -17.17 -15.00
C TYR A 238 -8.17 -18.03 -15.71
N GLN A 239 -8.36 -19.37 -15.64
CA GLN A 239 -7.50 -20.33 -16.31
C GLN A 239 -7.48 -20.16 -17.83
N GLN A 240 -8.63 -19.90 -18.43
CA GLN A 240 -8.74 -19.75 -19.90
C GLN A 240 -8.10 -18.48 -20.44
N ARG A 241 -8.19 -17.37 -19.69
CA ARG A 241 -7.79 -16.04 -20.18
C ARG A 241 -6.43 -15.56 -19.69
N PHE A 242 -5.98 -16.05 -18.53
CA PHE A 242 -4.80 -15.53 -17.85
C PHE A 242 -3.80 -16.64 -17.47
N SER A 243 -3.87 -17.80 -18.12
CA SER A 243 -2.84 -18.82 -17.97
C SER A 243 -1.63 -18.52 -18.84
N HIS A 244 -0.48 -18.89 -18.35
CA HIS A 244 0.77 -18.89 -19.09
C HIS A 244 0.97 -20.23 -19.84
N GLU A 245 2.00 -20.32 -20.69
CA GLU A 245 2.33 -21.54 -21.46
C GLU A 245 2.58 -22.78 -20.60
N ASP A 246 3.05 -22.57 -19.36
CA ASP A 246 3.28 -23.64 -18.37
C ASP A 246 2.00 -24.09 -17.64
N GLY A 247 0.83 -23.57 -18.02
CA GLY A 247 -0.47 -23.89 -17.44
C GLY A 247 -0.79 -23.16 -16.13
N ARG A 248 0.16 -22.41 -15.55
CA ARG A 248 -0.09 -21.60 -14.35
C ARG A 248 -0.78 -20.28 -14.71
N ILE A 249 -1.63 -19.82 -13.83
CA ILE A 249 -2.25 -18.50 -13.94
C ILE A 249 -1.30 -17.40 -13.46
N THR A 250 -1.48 -16.20 -13.98
CA THR A 250 -0.74 -15.01 -13.57
C THR A 250 -1.62 -14.10 -12.72
N ALA A 251 -1.05 -13.46 -11.72
CA ALA A 251 -1.66 -12.38 -10.96
C ALA A 251 -0.71 -11.18 -10.90
N GLN A 252 -1.17 -10.03 -11.36
CA GLN A 252 -0.38 -8.81 -11.35
C GLN A 252 -0.62 -8.03 -10.07
N PHE A 253 0.48 -7.53 -9.48
CA PHE A 253 0.47 -6.61 -8.36
C PHE A 253 1.29 -5.37 -8.74
N ASP A 254 0.65 -4.23 -8.80
CA ASP A 254 1.29 -2.93 -9.01
C ASP A 254 1.52 -2.28 -7.65
N ILE A 255 2.78 -2.07 -7.29
CA ILE A 255 3.18 -1.39 -6.06
C ILE A 255 3.54 0.03 -6.41
N ILE A 256 2.75 0.98 -5.93
CA ILE A 256 3.04 2.40 -6.04
C ILE A 256 3.91 2.81 -4.86
N ASN A 257 5.09 3.35 -5.16
CA ASN A 257 6.01 3.91 -4.19
C ASN A 257 5.86 5.43 -4.19
N ILE A 258 5.86 6.01 -3.01
CA ILE A 258 5.69 7.45 -2.82
C ILE A 258 6.78 8.00 -1.91
N ILE A 259 7.34 9.13 -2.32
CA ILE A 259 8.27 9.94 -1.53
C ILE A 259 7.78 11.39 -1.59
N GLY A 260 7.79 12.06 -0.44
CA GLY A 260 7.44 13.47 -0.34
C GLY A 260 8.09 14.12 0.87
N TRP A 261 8.58 15.33 0.71
CA TRP A 261 9.24 16.08 1.78
C TRP A 261 8.31 17.14 2.35
N SER A 262 8.37 17.35 3.66
CA SER A 262 7.79 18.56 4.25
C SER A 262 8.59 19.78 3.80
N PRO A 263 7.95 20.86 3.29
CA PRO A 263 8.66 22.01 2.73
C PRO A 263 9.64 22.65 3.72
N HIS A 264 10.83 22.99 3.22
CA HIS A 264 11.84 23.74 3.96
C HIS A 264 12.65 24.65 3.03
N LYS A 265 13.22 25.74 3.60
CA LYS A 265 14.00 26.72 2.82
C LYS A 265 15.29 26.16 2.23
N SER A 266 15.85 25.11 2.82
CA SER A 266 17.11 24.47 2.35
C SER A 266 16.91 23.56 1.13
N GLN A 267 15.65 23.26 0.76
CA GLN A 267 15.37 22.37 -0.36
C GLN A 267 15.67 23.05 -1.69
N GLN A 268 16.11 22.26 -2.66
CA GLN A 268 16.36 22.74 -4.03
C GLN A 268 15.07 23.31 -4.62
N LYS A 269 15.20 24.46 -5.25
CA LYS A 269 14.13 25.09 -6.02
C LYS A 269 14.48 25.05 -7.49
N PRO A 270 13.47 24.92 -8.37
CA PRO A 270 13.70 25.12 -9.80
C PRO A 270 14.36 26.47 -10.03
N LEU A 271 15.32 26.50 -10.93
CA LEU A 271 15.92 27.76 -11.38
C LEU A 271 14.86 28.60 -12.09
N GLU A 272 14.94 29.92 -11.96
CA GLU A 272 14.05 30.83 -12.69
C GLU A 272 14.23 30.65 -14.20
N ARG A 273 13.17 30.77 -14.96
CA ARG A 273 13.22 30.68 -16.42
C ARG A 273 14.15 31.76 -16.96
N GLY A 274 15.11 31.37 -17.82
CA GLY A 274 16.10 32.29 -18.40
C GLY A 274 17.34 32.54 -17.51
N SER A 275 17.47 31.90 -16.34
CA SER A 275 18.63 32.05 -15.45
C SER A 275 19.82 31.14 -15.81
N ALA A 276 19.74 30.38 -16.89
CA ALA A 276 20.84 29.52 -17.36
C ALA A 276 22.07 30.37 -17.73
N LYS A 277 23.19 30.13 -17.02
CA LYS A 277 24.48 30.82 -17.26
C LYS A 277 25.37 30.07 -18.24
N ASN A 278 25.16 28.78 -18.44
CA ASN A 278 25.97 27.93 -19.31
C ASN A 278 25.12 27.50 -20.52
N LYS A 279 25.74 27.49 -21.68
CA LYS A 279 25.15 26.96 -22.91
C LYS A 279 25.49 25.48 -23.03
N LEU A 280 24.55 24.64 -23.41
CA LEU A 280 24.78 23.21 -23.63
C LEU A 280 25.90 22.96 -24.68
N ALA A 281 25.96 23.85 -25.69
CA ALA A 281 26.98 23.79 -26.73
C ALA A 281 28.43 23.95 -26.23
N ASP A 282 28.63 24.52 -25.04
CA ASP A 282 29.97 24.70 -24.45
C ASP A 282 30.48 23.40 -23.76
N PHE A 283 29.65 22.36 -23.70
CA PHE A 283 29.91 21.06 -23.02
C PHE A 283 29.76 19.84 -23.95
N LEU A 284 29.36 20.06 -25.21
CA LEU A 284 29.28 19.07 -26.27
C LEU A 284 30.44 19.26 -27.25
#